data_67ed01fa4022d801b401b480ce8cfd71
#
_entry.id   67ed01fa4022d801b401b480ce8cfd71
#
_cell.length_a   1.000
_cell.length_b   1.000
_cell.length_c   1.000
_cell.angle_alpha   90.00
_cell.angle_beta   90.00
_cell.angle_gamma   90.00
#
_symmetry.space_group_name_H-M   'P 1'
#
loop_
_entity.id
_entity.type
_entity.pdbx_description
1 polymer ?
#
loop_
_entity_poly.entity_id
_entity_poly.type
_entity_poly.pdbx_seq_one_letter_code
_entity_poly.pdbx_strand_id
1 'polypeptide(L)'
;DEAMLAGLVHNIGIFYLLYRAAEYPEYRDDQPAMLELLAGWHESIGESLLHILGMPEQITDAVRDHDHIHSVATPCNVRDVLYFANLLAEDDMSWLPCNPLSAAEVEARQADRARYADLLQEAQDDIQSLYSALS
;
A
#
# COMPACT_ATOMS: atom_id res chain seq x y z
N ASP A 1 -11.49 1.84 12.43
CA ASP A 1 -11.12 0.41 12.49
C ASP A 1 -10.99 -0.24 11.10
N GLU A 2 -11.89 0.07 10.14
CA GLU A 2 -11.79 -0.43 8.77
C GLU A 2 -10.53 0.06 8.04
N ALA A 3 -10.18 1.33 8.20
CA ALA A 3 -8.97 1.89 7.62
C ALA A 3 -7.69 1.26 8.18
N MET A 4 -7.68 0.95 9.47
CA MET A 4 -6.56 0.23 10.10
C MET A 4 -6.47 -1.20 9.56
N LEU A 5 -7.59 -1.89 9.40
CA LEU A 5 -7.62 -3.23 8.81
C LEU A 5 -7.16 -3.20 7.35
N ALA A 6 -7.61 -2.24 6.56
CA ALA A 6 -7.15 -2.03 5.19
C ALA A 6 -5.63 -1.81 5.15
N GLY A 7 -5.09 -0.99 6.05
CA GLY A 7 -3.65 -0.75 6.18
C GLY A 7 -2.86 -2.01 6.52
N LEU A 8 -3.40 -2.90 7.35
CA LEU A 8 -2.74 -4.17 7.70
C LEU A 8 -2.69 -5.17 6.54
N VAL A 9 -3.70 -5.16 5.67
CA VAL A 9 -3.85 -6.17 4.61
C VAL A 9 -3.51 -5.67 3.21
N HIS A 10 -3.18 -4.38 3.03
CA HIS A 10 -3.02 -3.79 1.69
C HIS A 10 -1.92 -4.46 0.86
N ASN A 11 -0.89 -4.99 1.47
CA ASN A 11 0.22 -5.69 0.80
C ASN A 11 0.09 -7.23 0.81
N ILE A 12 -1.08 -7.77 1.14
CA ILE A 12 -1.27 -9.23 1.27
C ILE A 12 -0.92 -9.97 -0.03
N GLY A 13 -1.20 -9.38 -1.18
CA GLY A 13 -0.86 -9.94 -2.49
C GLY A 13 0.64 -10.10 -2.70
N ILE A 14 1.42 -9.10 -2.27
CA ILE A 14 2.89 -9.15 -2.33
C ILE A 14 3.44 -10.28 -1.46
N PHE A 15 3.00 -10.36 -0.20
CA PHE A 15 3.46 -11.40 0.72
C PHE A 15 3.11 -12.81 0.22
N TYR A 16 1.90 -12.99 -0.30
CA TYR A 16 1.48 -14.27 -0.85
C TYR A 16 2.31 -14.67 -2.07
N LEU A 17 2.51 -13.74 -3.01
CA LEU A 17 3.32 -14.00 -4.21
C LEU A 17 4.78 -14.32 -3.85
N LEU A 18 5.39 -13.57 -2.95
CA LEU A 18 6.74 -13.86 -2.46
C LEU A 18 6.86 -15.26 -1.86
N TYR A 19 5.91 -15.61 -1.01
CA TYR A 19 5.86 -16.94 -0.39
C TYR A 19 5.74 -18.05 -1.42
N ARG A 20 4.81 -17.90 -2.38
CA ARG A 20 4.57 -18.93 -3.41
C ARG A 20 5.68 -18.99 -4.44
N ALA A 21 6.15 -17.85 -4.92
CA ALA A 21 7.19 -17.78 -5.95
C ALA A 21 8.56 -18.27 -5.44
N ALA A 22 8.83 -18.17 -4.15
CA ALA A 22 10.07 -18.69 -3.55
C ALA A 22 10.21 -20.22 -3.67
N GLU A 23 9.11 -20.94 -3.93
CA GLU A 23 9.13 -22.39 -4.21
C GLU A 23 9.68 -22.72 -5.61
N TYR A 24 9.75 -21.74 -6.51
CA TYR A 24 10.16 -21.89 -7.91
C TYR A 24 11.53 -21.26 -8.15
N PRO A 25 12.54 -22.04 -8.57
CA PRO A 25 13.90 -21.51 -8.80
C PRO A 25 13.96 -20.34 -9.77
N GLU A 26 13.11 -20.33 -10.81
CA GLU A 26 13.02 -19.29 -11.82
C GLU A 26 12.64 -17.90 -11.27
N TYR A 27 12.01 -17.85 -10.10
CA TYR A 27 11.70 -16.59 -9.41
C TYR A 27 12.62 -16.36 -8.21
N ARG A 28 12.92 -17.42 -7.44
CA ARG A 28 13.74 -17.33 -6.24
C ARG A 28 15.16 -16.86 -6.55
N ASP A 29 15.73 -17.35 -7.64
CA ASP A 29 17.12 -17.14 -8.02
C ASP A 29 17.27 -16.02 -9.09
N ASP A 30 16.16 -15.42 -9.54
CA ASP A 30 16.08 -14.32 -10.50
C ASP A 30 15.27 -13.15 -9.95
N GLN A 31 15.94 -12.16 -9.35
CA GLN A 31 15.30 -11.00 -8.76
C GLN A 31 14.48 -10.17 -9.78
N PRO A 32 14.96 -9.89 -11.00
CA PRO A 32 14.15 -9.23 -12.02
C PRO A 32 12.85 -9.95 -12.33
N ALA A 33 12.87 -11.26 -12.53
CA ALA A 33 11.66 -12.06 -12.80
C ALA A 33 10.68 -12.02 -11.61
N MET A 34 11.19 -12.07 -10.37
CA MET A 34 10.38 -11.92 -9.17
C MET A 34 9.68 -10.55 -9.13
N LEU A 35 10.40 -9.46 -9.41
CA LEU A 35 9.85 -8.10 -9.39
C LEU A 35 8.79 -7.91 -10.48
N GLU A 36 8.99 -8.45 -11.66
CA GLU A 36 7.96 -8.44 -12.73
C GLU A 36 6.69 -9.19 -12.31
N LEU A 37 6.84 -10.34 -11.67
CA LEU A 37 5.71 -11.12 -11.15
C LEU A 37 4.93 -10.30 -10.11
N LEU A 38 5.63 -9.68 -9.15
CA LEU A 38 5.01 -8.87 -8.12
C LEU A 38 4.29 -7.66 -8.73
N ALA A 39 4.95 -6.90 -9.61
CA ALA A 39 4.37 -5.73 -10.25
C ALA A 39 3.11 -6.06 -11.07
N GLY A 40 3.11 -7.19 -11.76
CA GLY A 40 2.00 -7.58 -12.63
C GLY A 40 0.78 -8.17 -11.92
N TRP A 41 0.95 -8.72 -10.70
CA TRP A 41 -0.07 -9.59 -10.12
C TRP A 41 -0.48 -9.26 -8.67
N HIS A 42 0.28 -8.44 -7.94
CA HIS A 42 0.03 -8.23 -6.51
C HIS A 42 -1.37 -7.66 -6.21
N GLU A 43 -1.89 -6.76 -7.04
CA GLU A 43 -3.22 -6.17 -6.85
C GLU A 43 -4.33 -7.21 -7.03
N SER A 44 -4.34 -7.93 -8.15
CA SER A 44 -5.38 -8.92 -8.44
C SER A 44 -5.34 -10.12 -7.51
N ILE A 45 -4.16 -10.54 -7.09
CA ILE A 45 -3.99 -11.61 -6.09
C ILE A 45 -4.44 -11.11 -4.72
N GLY A 46 -4.08 -9.89 -4.33
CA GLY A 46 -4.53 -9.26 -3.09
C GLY A 46 -6.05 -9.18 -3.02
N GLU A 47 -6.70 -8.67 -4.06
CA GLU A 47 -8.15 -8.61 -4.18
C GLU A 47 -8.79 -10.00 -4.03
N SER A 48 -8.28 -10.99 -4.76
CA SER A 48 -8.78 -12.37 -4.70
C SER A 48 -8.65 -12.99 -3.31
N LEU A 49 -7.53 -12.79 -2.63
CA LEU A 49 -7.31 -13.27 -1.27
C LEU A 49 -8.28 -12.64 -0.28
N LEU A 50 -8.51 -11.33 -0.37
CA LEU A 50 -9.44 -10.63 0.51
C LEU A 50 -10.88 -11.09 0.31
N HIS A 51 -11.30 -11.36 -0.93
CA HIS A 51 -12.59 -11.98 -1.22
C HIS A 51 -12.72 -13.38 -0.59
N ILE A 52 -11.70 -14.22 -0.73
CA ILE A 52 -11.68 -15.56 -0.12
C ILE A 52 -11.75 -15.50 1.41
N LEU A 53 -11.11 -14.50 2.01
CA LEU A 53 -11.14 -14.25 3.45
C LEU A 53 -12.45 -13.62 3.94
N GLY A 54 -13.38 -13.29 3.03
CA GLY A 54 -14.66 -12.69 3.37
C GLY A 54 -14.55 -11.24 3.85
N MET A 55 -13.54 -10.51 3.39
CA MET A 55 -13.38 -9.10 3.74
C MET A 55 -14.50 -8.26 3.13
N PRO A 56 -14.96 -7.20 3.83
CA PRO A 56 -15.92 -6.25 3.26
C PRO A 56 -15.43 -5.65 1.94
N GLU A 57 -16.36 -5.47 1.00
CA GLU A 57 -16.07 -4.95 -0.34
C GLU A 57 -15.32 -3.62 -0.31
N GLN A 58 -15.70 -2.72 0.61
CA GLN A 58 -15.01 -1.43 0.78
C GLN A 58 -13.52 -1.54 1.15
N ILE A 59 -13.13 -2.59 1.88
CA ILE A 59 -11.72 -2.87 2.18
C ILE A 59 -11.03 -3.46 0.96
N THR A 60 -11.67 -4.40 0.28
CA THR A 60 -11.14 -5.04 -0.92
C THR A 60 -10.92 -4.01 -2.03
N ASP A 61 -11.87 -3.12 -2.26
CA ASP A 61 -11.76 -2.02 -3.23
C ASP A 61 -10.65 -1.03 -2.86
N ALA A 62 -10.54 -0.68 -1.58
CA ALA A 62 -9.49 0.21 -1.10
C ALA A 62 -8.10 -0.39 -1.32
N VAL A 63 -7.93 -1.67 -1.06
CA VAL A 63 -6.67 -2.40 -1.27
C VAL A 63 -6.33 -2.53 -2.75
N ARG A 64 -7.30 -2.84 -3.61
CA ARG A 64 -7.08 -2.89 -5.06
C ARG A 64 -6.58 -1.56 -5.62
N ASP A 65 -7.14 -0.44 -5.14
CA ASP A 65 -6.91 0.88 -5.73
C ASP A 65 -5.87 1.73 -4.95
N HIS A 66 -5.22 1.19 -3.91
CA HIS A 66 -4.37 1.96 -3.00
C HIS A 66 -3.13 2.57 -3.67
N ASP A 67 -2.60 1.92 -4.70
CA ASP A 67 -1.43 2.39 -5.47
C ASP A 67 -1.81 3.40 -6.56
N HIS A 68 -3.11 3.54 -6.85
CA HIS A 68 -3.58 4.44 -7.89
C HIS A 68 -3.73 5.85 -7.36
N ILE A 69 -3.12 6.81 -8.06
CA ILE A 69 -3.26 8.23 -7.75
C ILE A 69 -4.69 8.68 -8.05
N HIS A 70 -5.33 9.27 -7.05
CA HIS A 70 -6.63 9.90 -7.23
C HIS A 70 -6.64 11.26 -6.53
N SER A 71 -7.28 12.23 -7.18
CA SER A 71 -7.39 13.59 -6.64
C SER A 71 -8.55 13.65 -5.64
N VAL A 72 -8.22 13.81 -4.37
CA VAL A 72 -9.19 13.92 -3.29
C VAL A 72 -8.85 15.13 -2.43
N ALA A 73 -9.80 16.05 -2.28
CA ALA A 73 -9.60 17.25 -1.45
C ALA A 73 -9.58 16.91 0.05
N THR A 74 -10.48 16.00 0.47
CA THR A 74 -10.60 15.54 1.86
C THR A 74 -10.94 14.06 1.87
N PRO A 75 -10.21 13.21 2.62
CA PRO A 75 -10.53 11.79 2.73
C PRO A 75 -11.95 11.58 3.28
N CYS A 76 -12.76 10.80 2.61
CA CYS A 76 -14.14 10.53 3.01
C CYS A 76 -14.52 9.03 3.05
N ASN A 77 -13.61 8.15 2.63
CA ASN A 77 -13.82 6.70 2.64
C ASN A 77 -12.51 5.96 2.96
N VAL A 78 -12.59 4.64 3.11
CA VAL A 78 -11.42 3.79 3.46
C VAL A 78 -10.32 3.89 2.41
N ARG A 79 -10.66 3.93 1.13
CA ARG A 79 -9.71 4.06 0.02
C ARG A 79 -8.91 5.36 0.11
N ASP A 80 -9.59 6.48 0.37
CA ASP A 80 -8.94 7.78 0.48
C ASP A 80 -7.98 7.80 1.68
N VAL A 81 -8.43 7.27 2.83
CA VAL A 81 -7.60 7.19 4.04
C VAL A 81 -6.37 6.31 3.80
N LEU A 82 -6.53 5.16 3.15
CA LEU A 82 -5.41 4.27 2.83
C LEU A 82 -4.42 4.93 1.88
N TYR A 83 -4.91 5.61 0.84
CA TYR A 83 -4.07 6.36 -0.10
C TYR A 83 -3.21 7.42 0.63
N PHE A 84 -3.83 8.26 1.46
CA PHE A 84 -3.09 9.28 2.21
C PHE A 84 -2.16 8.69 3.26
N ALA A 85 -2.55 7.60 3.93
CA ALA A 85 -1.69 6.92 4.89
C ALA A 85 -0.42 6.38 4.22
N ASN A 86 -0.54 5.73 3.06
CA ASN A 86 0.61 5.27 2.28
C ASN A 86 1.49 6.44 1.81
N LEU A 87 0.87 7.51 1.33
CA LEU A 87 1.59 8.70 0.89
C LEU A 87 2.40 9.34 2.03
N LEU A 88 1.84 9.39 3.23
CA LEU A 88 2.47 9.97 4.42
C LEU A 88 3.52 9.04 5.04
N ALA A 89 3.32 7.73 4.99
CA ALA A 89 4.25 6.74 5.54
C ALA A 89 5.60 6.68 4.79
N GLU A 90 5.73 7.39 3.66
CA GLU A 90 6.91 7.28 2.80
C GLU A 90 7.18 5.85 2.32
N ASP A 91 6.17 5.01 2.38
CA ASP A 91 6.26 3.67 1.82
C ASP A 91 6.32 3.80 0.31
N ASP A 92 7.52 4.12 -0.13
CA ASP A 92 7.85 4.26 -1.52
C ASP A 92 8.06 2.87 -2.09
N MET A 93 7.05 2.37 -2.77
CA MET A 93 7.11 1.13 -3.54
C MET A 93 8.06 1.26 -4.75
N SER A 94 9.05 2.15 -4.68
CA SER A 94 10.04 2.41 -5.74
C SER A 94 10.87 1.20 -6.12
N TRP A 95 10.96 0.21 -5.25
CA TRP A 95 11.59 -1.08 -5.52
C TRP A 95 10.77 -1.97 -6.45
N LEU A 96 9.46 -1.69 -6.60
CA LEU A 96 8.58 -2.42 -7.51
C LEU A 96 8.58 -1.70 -8.87
N PRO A 97 8.84 -2.39 -9.99
CA PRO A 97 8.82 -1.78 -11.32
C PRO A 97 7.39 -1.37 -11.70
N CYS A 98 7.05 -0.14 -11.39
CA CYS A 98 5.80 0.51 -11.77
C CYS A 98 6.04 1.46 -12.93
N ASN A 99 4.97 1.88 -13.59
CA ASN A 99 5.07 2.96 -14.56
C ASN A 99 5.61 4.23 -13.87
N PRO A 100 6.62 4.90 -14.42
CA PRO A 100 7.14 6.12 -13.83
C PRO A 100 6.04 7.17 -13.75
N LEU A 101 5.96 7.86 -12.60
CA LEU A 101 5.04 8.96 -12.41
C LEU A 101 5.40 10.13 -13.33
N SER A 102 4.40 10.77 -13.90
CA SER A 102 4.58 12.04 -14.60
C SER A 102 4.97 13.15 -13.61
N ALA A 103 5.59 14.22 -14.11
CA ALA A 103 5.96 15.37 -13.28
C ALA A 103 4.74 15.97 -12.54
N ALA A 104 3.58 16.01 -13.18
CA ALA A 104 2.34 16.51 -12.59
C ALA A 104 1.84 15.60 -11.43
N GLU A 105 1.99 14.29 -11.56
CA GLU A 105 1.63 13.33 -10.51
C GLU A 105 2.58 13.44 -9.31
N VAL A 106 3.87 13.62 -9.55
CA VAL A 106 4.85 13.87 -8.48
C VAL A 106 4.51 15.14 -7.72
N GLU A 107 4.21 16.23 -8.44
CA GLU A 107 3.83 17.51 -7.83
C GLU A 107 2.53 17.39 -7.02
N ALA A 108 1.51 16.70 -7.52
CA ALA A 108 0.27 16.46 -6.83
C ALA A 108 0.49 15.66 -5.52
N ARG A 109 1.32 14.62 -5.55
CA ARG A 109 1.69 13.84 -4.37
C ARG A 109 2.42 14.69 -3.31
N GLN A 110 3.35 15.54 -3.75
CA GLN A 110 4.06 16.44 -2.82
C GLN A 110 3.12 17.45 -2.17
N ALA A 111 2.16 18.01 -2.92
CA ALA A 111 1.17 18.94 -2.40
C ALA A 111 0.24 18.26 -1.38
N ASP A 112 -0.23 17.04 -1.67
CA ASP A 112 -1.07 16.25 -0.76
C ASP A 112 -0.30 15.90 0.52
N ARG A 113 0.95 15.52 0.41
CA ARG A 113 1.82 15.23 1.55
C ARG A 113 2.02 16.44 2.46
N ALA A 114 2.28 17.61 1.88
CA ALA A 114 2.44 18.86 2.62
C ALA A 114 1.17 19.25 3.37
N ARG A 115 0.00 18.93 2.82
CA ARG A 115 -1.31 19.23 3.44
C ARG A 115 -1.52 18.52 4.77
N TYR A 116 -0.98 17.32 4.93
CA TYR A 116 -1.18 16.47 6.11
C TYR A 116 0.10 16.27 6.96
N ALA A 117 1.13 17.10 6.74
CA ALA A 117 2.41 16.96 7.43
C ALA A 117 2.28 17.04 8.98
N ASP A 118 1.39 17.89 9.48
CA ASP A 118 1.16 18.03 10.93
C ASP A 118 0.53 16.76 11.52
N LEU A 119 -0.41 16.13 10.81
CA LEU A 119 -1.01 14.86 11.23
C LEU A 119 0.00 13.72 11.25
N LEU A 120 0.99 13.75 10.34
CA LEU A 120 2.07 12.77 10.33
C LEU A 120 2.92 12.86 11.59
N GLN A 121 3.20 14.07 12.05
CA GLN A 121 3.98 14.27 13.28
C GLN A 121 3.25 13.70 14.51
N GLU A 122 1.94 13.96 14.65
CA GLU A 122 1.12 13.38 15.72
C GLU A 122 1.10 11.84 15.65
N ALA A 123 0.92 11.28 14.46
CA ALA A 123 0.92 9.83 14.24
C ALA A 123 2.28 9.19 14.59
N GLN A 124 3.39 9.85 14.29
CA GLN A 124 4.73 9.36 14.65
C GLN A 124 4.92 9.30 16.17
N ASP A 125 4.44 10.28 16.90
CA ASP A 125 4.52 10.31 18.37
C ASP A 125 3.68 9.17 18.99
N ASP A 126 2.49 8.90 18.44
CA ASP A 126 1.64 7.78 18.86
C ASP A 126 2.29 6.42 18.57
N ILE A 127 2.84 6.25 17.37
CA ILE A 127 3.57 5.03 16.97
C ILE A 127 4.78 4.81 17.90
N GLN A 128 5.56 5.84 18.17
CA GLN A 128 6.71 5.74 19.08
C GLN A 128 6.28 5.34 20.50
N SER A 129 5.15 5.87 20.96
CA SER A 129 4.58 5.50 22.26
C SER A 129 4.15 4.05 22.30
N LEU A 130 3.54 3.54 21.22
CA LEU A 130 3.17 2.11 21.08
C LEU A 130 4.41 1.21 21.07
N TYR A 131 5.44 1.55 20.32
CA TYR A 131 6.69 0.78 20.33
C TYR A 131 7.32 0.73 21.73
N SER A 132 7.32 1.85 22.45
CA SER A 132 7.85 1.91 23.81
C SER A 132 7.05 1.07 24.81
N ALA A 133 5.73 0.93 24.59
CA ALA A 133 4.85 0.13 25.45
C ALA A 133 4.98 -1.38 25.18
N LEU A 134 5.42 -1.78 23.97
CA LEU A 134 5.58 -3.17 23.55
C LEU A 134 7.00 -3.71 23.75
N SER A 135 7.93 -2.84 24.11
CA SER A 135 9.35 -3.17 24.37
C SER A 135 9.59 -3.44 25.83
#